data_d798eae7840981e34878dd695d271817
#
_entry.id   d798eae7840981e34878dd695d271817
#
_cell.length_a   1.000
_cell.length_b   1.000
_cell.length_c   1.000
_cell.angle_alpha   90.00
_cell.angle_beta   90.00
_cell.angle_gamma   90.00
#
_symmetry.space_group_name_H-M   'P 1'
#
loop_
_entity.id
_entity.type
_entity.pdbx_description
1 polymer ?
#
loop_
_entity_poly.entity_id
_entity_poly.type
_entity_poly.pdbx_seq_one_letter_code
_entity_poly.pdbx_strand_id
1 'polypeptide(L)'
;MPAQLHSFLGDWSPLGLVTKLLWLAQIGLIIHAFKTGRPFYWFWILLMAPAIGGIAYVLVELLPDLNASGGSFAWKPRAWRIRELRAELEESDTVKLRLQLAAELFAAQQPAEACAIAEECLRGVFRDDAHTVAMVARYRLECGKTEEALALLENVKPETDRLLATQVAVLRGRALVTAGRDAEGQPILRAIEGSLFGEEPNYFLALSLAQSGHLAEARQLWHDIQKRFRRAGRGWRRSEKRWFKLTRDRLAETKS
;
A
#
# COMPACT_ATOMS: atom_id res chain seq x y z
N MET A 1 -6.86 -22.83 -48.43
CA MET A 1 -6.22 -22.07 -47.34
C MET A 1 -5.83 -22.86 -46.05
N PRO A 2 -5.85 -24.21 -45.99
CA PRO A 2 -5.34 -24.93 -44.79
C PRO A 2 -3.84 -25.22 -44.78
N ALA A 3 -3.12 -25.13 -45.93
CA ALA A 3 -1.71 -25.50 -45.99
C ALA A 3 -0.73 -24.52 -45.30
N GLN A 4 -1.11 -23.26 -45.12
CA GLN A 4 -0.28 -22.24 -44.48
C GLN A 4 -0.23 -22.35 -42.93
N LEU A 5 -1.27 -22.88 -42.32
CA LEU A 5 -1.31 -23.08 -40.85
C LEU A 5 -0.41 -24.24 -40.40
N HIS A 6 -0.29 -25.29 -41.21
CA HIS A 6 0.57 -26.43 -40.89
C HIS A 6 2.07 -26.09 -40.94
N SER A 7 2.49 -25.19 -41.84
CA SER A 7 3.90 -24.74 -41.93
C SER A 7 4.28 -23.86 -40.74
N PHE A 8 3.34 -23.04 -40.24
CA PHE A 8 3.58 -22.17 -39.07
C PHE A 8 3.79 -22.96 -37.78
N LEU A 9 3.06 -24.07 -37.58
CA LEU A 9 3.18 -24.90 -36.37
C LEU A 9 4.39 -25.84 -36.40
N GLY A 10 4.88 -26.22 -37.60
CA GLY A 10 5.97 -27.19 -37.77
C GLY A 10 7.38 -26.60 -37.81
N ASP A 11 7.54 -25.28 -37.95
CA ASP A 11 8.84 -24.65 -38.03
C ASP A 11 9.47 -24.40 -36.65
N TRP A 12 10.42 -25.24 -36.25
CA TRP A 12 11.21 -25.16 -35.04
C TRP A 12 12.54 -24.42 -35.21
N SER A 13 12.72 -23.70 -36.32
CA SER A 13 13.87 -22.83 -36.50
C SER A 13 13.89 -21.71 -35.44
N PRO A 14 15.06 -21.14 -35.11
CA PRO A 14 15.15 -20.00 -34.17
C PRO A 14 14.28 -18.82 -34.60
N LEU A 15 14.17 -18.55 -35.91
CA LEU A 15 13.29 -17.53 -36.46
C LEU A 15 11.79 -17.87 -36.28
N GLY A 16 11.41 -19.13 -36.46
CA GLY A 16 10.06 -19.62 -36.24
C GLY A 16 9.62 -19.53 -34.77
N LEU A 17 10.54 -19.76 -33.86
CA LEU A 17 10.28 -19.57 -32.41
C LEU A 17 10.07 -18.09 -32.05
N VAL A 18 10.88 -17.18 -32.58
CA VAL A 18 10.74 -15.75 -32.34
C VAL A 18 9.40 -15.23 -32.87
N THR A 19 9.00 -15.64 -34.06
CA THR A 19 7.69 -15.27 -34.65
C THR A 19 6.52 -15.78 -33.81
N LYS A 20 6.57 -17.01 -33.30
CA LYS A 20 5.55 -17.58 -32.42
C LYS A 20 5.46 -16.82 -31.09
N LEU A 21 6.60 -16.46 -30.48
CA LEU A 21 6.64 -15.67 -29.24
C LEU A 21 6.07 -14.25 -29.46
N LEU A 22 6.39 -13.60 -30.59
CA LEU A 22 5.81 -12.30 -30.94
C LEU A 22 4.29 -12.38 -31.09
N TRP A 23 3.77 -13.42 -31.73
CA TRP A 23 2.33 -13.62 -31.87
C TRP A 23 1.64 -13.89 -30.52
N LEU A 24 2.25 -14.68 -29.64
CA LEU A 24 1.74 -14.92 -28.30
C LEU A 24 1.72 -13.64 -27.45
N ALA A 25 2.80 -12.86 -27.52
CA ALA A 25 2.87 -11.56 -26.88
C ALA A 25 1.78 -10.61 -27.39
N GLN A 26 1.57 -10.57 -28.70
CA GLN A 26 0.54 -9.76 -29.34
C GLN A 26 -0.86 -10.12 -28.88
N ILE A 27 -1.20 -11.41 -28.83
CA ILE A 27 -2.48 -11.89 -28.31
C ILE A 27 -2.63 -11.49 -26.84
N GLY A 28 -1.56 -11.60 -26.05
CA GLY A 28 -1.55 -11.16 -24.66
C GLY A 28 -1.86 -9.67 -24.49
N LEU A 29 -1.28 -8.80 -25.33
CA LEU A 29 -1.55 -7.36 -25.32
C LEU A 29 -3.00 -7.03 -25.72
N ILE A 30 -3.55 -7.73 -26.72
CA ILE A 30 -4.96 -7.57 -27.13
C ILE A 30 -5.91 -7.96 -25.98
N ILE A 31 -5.66 -9.09 -25.33
CA ILE A 31 -6.45 -9.53 -24.18
C ILE A 31 -6.33 -8.53 -23.02
N HIS A 32 -5.13 -7.99 -22.78
CA HIS A 32 -4.90 -6.98 -21.76
C HIS A 32 -5.68 -5.70 -22.07
N ALA A 33 -5.61 -5.17 -23.30
CA ALA A 33 -6.34 -3.99 -23.73
C ALA A 33 -7.86 -4.16 -23.54
N PHE A 34 -8.39 -5.34 -23.87
CA PHE A 34 -9.80 -5.65 -23.72
C PHE A 34 -10.23 -5.72 -22.23
N LYS A 35 -9.43 -6.39 -21.37
CA LYS A 35 -9.71 -6.51 -19.93
C LYS A 35 -9.60 -5.20 -19.16
N THR A 36 -8.76 -4.29 -19.61
CA THR A 36 -8.54 -2.99 -18.97
C THR A 36 -9.47 -1.88 -19.49
N GLY A 37 -10.39 -2.22 -20.40
CA GLY A 37 -11.37 -1.27 -20.95
C GLY A 37 -10.74 -0.12 -21.75
N ARG A 38 -9.59 -0.36 -22.38
CA ARG A 38 -8.89 0.67 -23.17
C ARG A 38 -9.69 1.08 -24.41
N PRO A 39 -9.48 2.32 -24.95
CA PRO A 39 -10.15 2.79 -26.14
C PRO A 39 -10.00 1.82 -27.31
N PHE A 40 -11.10 1.59 -28.04
CA PHE A 40 -11.19 0.58 -29.09
C PHE A 40 -10.20 0.76 -30.25
N TYR A 41 -9.66 1.98 -30.45
CA TYR A 41 -8.63 2.22 -31.48
C TYR A 41 -7.33 1.42 -31.22
N TRP A 42 -6.98 1.10 -29.95
CA TRP A 42 -5.82 0.27 -29.64
C TRP A 42 -5.94 -1.15 -30.21
N PHE A 43 -7.16 -1.68 -30.27
CA PHE A 43 -7.42 -2.97 -30.87
C PHE A 43 -7.01 -2.98 -32.36
N TRP A 44 -7.37 -1.92 -33.10
CA TRP A 44 -6.99 -1.77 -34.51
C TRP A 44 -5.48 -1.55 -34.70
N ILE A 45 -4.84 -0.76 -33.85
CA ILE A 45 -3.39 -0.52 -33.93
C ILE A 45 -2.61 -1.82 -33.66
N LEU A 46 -2.99 -2.58 -32.65
CA LEU A 46 -2.38 -3.86 -32.34
C LEU A 46 -2.61 -4.90 -33.46
N LEU A 47 -3.78 -4.89 -34.10
CA LEU A 47 -4.11 -5.84 -35.16
C LEU A 47 -3.40 -5.51 -36.48
N MET A 48 -3.34 -4.21 -36.89
CA MET A 48 -2.80 -3.75 -38.16
C MET A 48 -1.27 -3.66 -38.19
N ALA A 49 -0.65 -3.36 -37.05
CA ALA A 49 0.80 -3.17 -36.94
C ALA A 49 1.37 -3.96 -35.74
N PRO A 50 1.45 -5.29 -35.82
CA PRO A 50 1.74 -6.15 -34.66
C PRO A 50 3.00 -5.77 -33.87
N ALA A 51 4.13 -5.52 -34.54
CA ALA A 51 5.38 -5.18 -33.86
C ALA A 51 5.39 -3.72 -33.35
N ILE A 52 5.06 -2.77 -34.23
CA ILE A 52 5.08 -1.33 -33.93
C ILE A 52 3.96 -0.97 -32.97
N GLY A 53 2.74 -1.49 -33.21
CA GLY A 53 1.58 -1.30 -32.34
C GLY A 53 1.78 -1.90 -30.95
N GLY A 54 2.43 -3.05 -30.85
CA GLY A 54 2.79 -3.65 -29.56
C GLY A 54 3.77 -2.78 -28.76
N ILE A 55 4.82 -2.28 -29.42
CA ILE A 55 5.79 -1.36 -28.78
C ILE A 55 5.10 -0.05 -28.37
N ALA A 56 4.30 0.54 -29.27
CA ALA A 56 3.56 1.77 -28.97
C ALA A 56 2.59 1.57 -27.78
N TYR A 57 1.86 0.46 -27.75
CA TYR A 57 0.95 0.14 -26.64
C TYR A 57 1.69 0.00 -25.31
N VAL A 58 2.84 -0.68 -25.30
CA VAL A 58 3.67 -0.83 -24.11
C VAL A 58 4.18 0.54 -23.64
N LEU A 59 4.68 1.38 -24.54
CA LEU A 59 5.25 2.69 -24.18
C LEU A 59 4.18 3.70 -23.75
N VAL A 60 3.02 3.73 -24.40
CA VAL A 60 2.00 4.76 -24.19
C VAL A 60 1.00 4.38 -23.11
N GLU A 61 0.63 3.10 -23.00
CA GLU A 61 -0.40 2.64 -22.08
C GLU A 61 0.14 1.81 -20.91
N LEU A 62 1.00 0.84 -21.18
CA LEU A 62 1.45 -0.08 -20.15
C LEU A 62 2.47 0.57 -19.20
N LEU A 63 3.46 1.29 -19.74
CA LEU A 63 4.48 1.99 -18.92
C LEU A 63 3.91 3.09 -18.03
N PRO A 64 3.04 4.01 -18.51
CA PRO A 64 2.41 5.01 -17.66
C PRO A 64 1.52 4.38 -16.59
N ASP A 65 0.76 3.32 -16.89
CA ASP A 65 -0.08 2.62 -15.91
C ASP A 65 0.75 1.96 -14.81
N LEU A 66 1.88 1.37 -15.17
CA LEU A 66 2.83 0.82 -14.22
C LEU A 66 3.42 1.92 -13.32
N ASN A 67 3.57 3.14 -13.84
CA ASN A 67 4.03 4.30 -13.07
C ASN A 67 2.89 4.96 -12.26
N ALA A 68 1.69 5.08 -12.83
CA ALA A 68 0.53 5.73 -12.19
C ALA A 68 -0.09 4.92 -11.07
N SER A 69 -0.04 3.58 -11.14
CA SER A 69 -0.58 2.69 -10.10
C SER A 69 0.28 2.60 -8.83
N GLY A 70 1.21 3.55 -8.62
CA GLY A 70 2.14 3.54 -7.48
C GLY A 70 3.08 2.31 -7.47
N GLY A 71 2.93 1.47 -8.47
CA GLY A 71 3.87 0.46 -8.85
C GLY A 71 4.88 1.10 -9.79
N SER A 72 5.72 2.00 -9.28
CA SER A 72 7.05 2.11 -9.87
C SER A 72 7.46 0.67 -10.15
N PHE A 73 7.70 0.32 -11.40
CA PHE A 73 8.41 -0.90 -11.75
C PHE A 73 9.72 -0.78 -11.00
N ALA A 74 9.69 -1.22 -9.75
CA ALA A 74 10.75 -1.03 -8.79
C ALA A 74 11.85 -2.04 -9.09
N TRP A 75 12.41 -1.92 -10.30
CA TRP A 75 13.71 -2.48 -10.63
C TRP A 75 14.81 -1.84 -9.77
N LYS A 76 14.57 -0.62 -9.25
CA LYS A 76 15.54 0.04 -8.39
C LYS A 76 15.54 -0.59 -6.99
N PRO A 77 16.66 -1.15 -6.52
CA PRO A 77 16.77 -1.62 -5.15
C PRO A 77 16.39 -0.52 -4.15
N ARG A 78 15.76 -0.88 -3.03
CA ARG A 78 15.32 0.11 -2.02
C ARG A 78 16.46 1.03 -1.57
N ALA A 79 17.66 0.49 -1.40
CA ALA A 79 18.84 1.28 -1.06
C ALA A 79 19.15 2.39 -2.09
N TRP A 80 18.87 2.12 -3.37
CA TRP A 80 19.04 3.12 -4.43
C TRP A 80 17.99 4.23 -4.33
N ARG A 81 16.71 3.88 -4.06
CA ARG A 81 15.64 4.87 -3.84
C ARG A 81 15.91 5.77 -2.63
N ILE A 82 16.40 5.20 -1.54
CA ILE A 82 16.80 5.98 -0.36
C ILE A 82 17.91 6.97 -0.72
N ARG A 83 18.93 6.55 -1.49
CA ARG A 83 20.00 7.45 -1.93
C ARG A 83 19.48 8.54 -2.87
N GLU A 84 18.61 8.20 -3.81
CA GLU A 84 17.98 9.16 -4.72
C GLU A 84 17.18 10.20 -3.93
N LEU A 85 16.30 9.78 -3.02
CA LEU A 85 15.52 10.69 -2.19
C LEU A 85 16.38 11.58 -1.28
N ARG A 86 17.52 11.08 -0.78
CA ARG A 86 18.47 11.92 -0.04
C ARG A 86 19.09 12.99 -0.92
N ALA A 87 19.52 12.65 -2.13
CA ALA A 87 20.07 13.61 -3.08
C ALA A 87 19.03 14.66 -3.50
N GLU A 88 17.78 14.22 -3.80
CA GLU A 88 16.68 15.15 -4.11
C GLU A 88 16.38 16.08 -2.92
N LEU A 89 16.49 15.58 -1.68
CA LEU A 89 16.26 16.37 -0.47
C LEU A 89 17.35 17.42 -0.25
N GLU A 90 18.59 17.16 -0.66
CA GLU A 90 19.67 18.15 -0.65
C GLU A 90 19.44 19.30 -1.64
N GLU A 91 18.81 19.00 -2.80
CA GLU A 91 18.47 20.01 -3.81
C GLU A 91 17.19 20.78 -3.47
N SER A 92 16.19 20.09 -2.92
CA SER A 92 14.87 20.66 -2.65
C SER A 92 14.27 20.07 -1.38
N ASP A 93 14.43 20.79 -0.27
CA ASP A 93 13.93 20.37 1.04
C ASP A 93 12.43 20.58 1.15
N THR A 94 11.65 19.52 0.88
CA THR A 94 10.19 19.54 0.97
C THR A 94 9.67 18.47 1.94
N VAL A 95 8.55 18.79 2.63
CA VAL A 95 7.84 17.85 3.52
C VAL A 95 7.48 16.55 2.79
N LYS A 96 7.07 16.65 1.53
CA LYS A 96 6.74 15.48 0.70
C LYS A 96 7.93 14.54 0.54
N LEU A 97 9.11 15.05 0.19
CA LEU A 97 10.33 14.25 0.02
C LEU A 97 10.78 13.63 1.35
N ARG A 98 10.70 14.39 2.45
CA ARG A 98 11.00 13.87 3.80
C ARG A 98 10.09 12.71 4.18
N LEU A 99 8.77 12.84 3.97
CA LEU A 99 7.83 11.75 4.26
C LEU A 99 8.02 10.54 3.35
N GLN A 100 8.39 10.75 2.07
CA GLN A 100 8.73 9.65 1.16
C GLN A 100 10.00 8.93 1.61
N LEU A 101 11.04 9.67 2.00
CA LEU A 101 12.28 9.10 2.53
C LEU A 101 12.01 8.32 3.82
N ALA A 102 11.20 8.87 4.74
CA ALA A 102 10.80 8.19 5.97
C ALA A 102 10.06 6.87 5.68
N ALA A 103 9.18 6.84 4.65
CA ALA A 103 8.48 5.62 4.24
C ALA A 103 9.45 4.54 3.71
N GLU A 104 10.43 4.91 2.89
CA GLU A 104 11.43 3.97 2.38
C GLU A 104 12.38 3.47 3.46
N LEU A 105 12.80 4.33 4.39
CA LEU A 105 13.62 3.96 5.54
C LEU A 105 12.88 3.00 6.48
N PHE A 106 11.60 3.28 6.77
CA PHE A 106 10.77 2.39 7.56
C PHE A 106 10.63 1.01 6.91
N ALA A 107 10.38 0.98 5.59
CA ALA A 107 10.30 -0.26 4.83
C ALA A 107 11.66 -0.98 4.70
N ALA A 108 12.78 -0.27 4.90
CA ALA A 108 14.15 -0.82 4.99
C ALA A 108 14.49 -1.33 6.40
N GLN A 109 13.52 -1.35 7.34
CA GLN A 109 13.73 -1.74 8.75
C GLN A 109 14.67 -0.78 9.51
N GLN A 110 14.62 0.51 9.16
CA GLN A 110 15.34 1.60 9.83
C GLN A 110 14.36 2.58 10.49
N PRO A 111 13.57 2.13 11.52
CA PRO A 111 12.49 2.94 12.08
C PRO A 111 13.00 4.19 12.81
N ALA A 112 14.15 4.12 13.47
CA ALA A 112 14.71 5.27 14.20
C ALA A 112 15.04 6.44 13.26
N GLU A 113 15.69 6.16 12.13
CA GLU A 113 16.01 7.18 11.13
C GLU A 113 14.75 7.71 10.44
N ALA A 114 13.79 6.81 10.11
CA ALA A 114 12.50 7.20 9.55
C ALA A 114 11.75 8.18 10.47
N CYS A 115 11.75 7.93 11.78
CA CYS A 115 11.14 8.80 12.77
C CYS A 115 11.84 10.18 12.82
N ALA A 116 13.18 10.20 12.86
CA ALA A 116 13.95 11.45 12.89
C ALA A 116 13.67 12.34 11.67
N ILE A 117 13.67 11.76 10.47
CA ILE A 117 13.34 12.47 9.22
C ILE A 117 11.89 12.98 9.23
N ALA A 118 10.93 12.17 9.72
CA ALA A 118 9.54 12.59 9.82
C ALA A 118 9.35 13.74 10.83
N GLU A 119 10.03 13.73 11.97
CA GLU A 119 9.96 14.78 12.99
C GLU A 119 10.42 16.14 12.44
N GLU A 120 11.37 16.16 11.51
CA GLU A 120 11.80 17.39 10.85
C GLU A 120 10.70 18.06 10.03
N CYS A 121 9.66 17.33 9.63
CA CYS A 121 8.51 17.88 8.92
C CYS A 121 7.65 18.82 9.80
N LEU A 122 7.77 18.75 11.13
CA LEU A 122 7.05 19.64 12.06
C LEU A 122 7.75 20.98 12.28
N ARG A 123 8.62 21.39 11.36
CA ARG A 123 9.30 22.69 11.41
C ARG A 123 8.62 23.69 10.48
N GLY A 124 8.69 24.97 10.83
CA GLY A 124 8.19 26.06 10.00
C GLY A 124 6.67 26.06 9.83
N VAL A 125 6.20 26.35 8.62
CA VAL A 125 4.77 26.54 8.31
C VAL A 125 3.92 25.25 8.37
N PHE A 126 4.55 24.09 8.35
CA PHE A 126 3.85 22.79 8.40
C PHE A 126 3.72 22.22 9.81
N ARG A 127 4.14 22.97 10.83
CA ARG A 127 4.10 22.53 12.22
C ARG A 127 2.70 22.14 12.68
N ASP A 128 1.70 22.90 12.21
CA ASP A 128 0.29 22.75 12.60
C ASP A 128 -0.56 22.16 11.46
N ASP A 129 0.08 21.74 10.34
CA ASP A 129 -0.63 21.09 9.25
C ASP A 129 -1.12 19.71 9.69
N ALA A 130 -2.44 19.54 9.74
CA ALA A 130 -3.10 18.36 10.30
C ALA A 130 -2.67 17.04 9.62
N HIS A 131 -2.43 17.08 8.29
CA HIS A 131 -1.97 15.90 7.55
C HIS A 131 -0.52 15.53 7.93
N THR A 132 0.36 16.54 7.95
CA THR A 132 1.78 16.35 8.35
C THR A 132 1.88 15.84 9.78
N VAL A 133 1.12 16.44 10.71
CA VAL A 133 1.08 16.03 12.12
C VAL A 133 0.60 14.57 12.25
N ALA A 134 -0.47 14.17 11.55
CA ALA A 134 -0.96 12.80 11.56
C ALA A 134 0.09 11.80 11.03
N MET A 135 0.82 12.17 9.97
CA MET A 135 1.89 11.32 9.42
C MET A 135 3.06 11.17 10.39
N VAL A 136 3.50 12.27 11.03
CA VAL A 136 4.57 12.22 12.05
C VAL A 136 4.13 11.39 13.27
N ALA A 137 2.90 11.58 13.74
CA ALA A 137 2.34 10.78 14.83
C ALA A 137 2.35 9.27 14.49
N ARG A 138 2.02 8.89 13.24
CA ARG A 138 2.15 7.51 12.77
C ARG A 138 3.57 6.99 12.91
N TYR A 139 4.60 7.74 12.48
CA TYR A 139 6.00 7.32 12.61
C TYR A 139 6.43 7.22 14.08
N ARG A 140 5.99 8.12 14.95
CA ARG A 140 6.22 8.03 16.41
C ARG A 140 5.66 6.74 16.99
N LEU A 141 4.42 6.36 16.62
CA LEU A 141 3.82 5.09 17.04
C LEU A 141 4.61 3.87 16.55
N GLU A 142 5.13 3.92 15.34
CA GLU A 142 5.98 2.84 14.80
C GLU A 142 7.32 2.73 15.54
N CYS A 143 7.80 3.82 16.10
CA CYS A 143 9.05 3.89 16.89
C CYS A 143 8.82 3.67 18.40
N GLY A 144 7.59 3.37 18.83
CA GLY A 144 7.25 3.15 20.24
C GLY A 144 7.09 4.43 21.08
N LYS A 145 7.14 5.63 20.46
CA LYS A 145 6.94 6.92 21.13
C LYS A 145 5.44 7.24 21.27
N THR A 146 4.74 6.40 22.02
CA THR A 146 3.26 6.41 22.07
C THR A 146 2.69 7.68 22.69
N GLU A 147 3.23 8.12 23.83
CA GLU A 147 2.76 9.33 24.52
C GLU A 147 3.01 10.60 23.71
N GLU A 148 4.17 10.68 23.06
CA GLU A 148 4.50 11.80 22.17
C GLU A 148 3.57 11.85 20.94
N ALA A 149 3.16 10.69 20.44
CA ALA A 149 2.20 10.59 19.34
C ALA A 149 0.79 11.02 19.78
N LEU A 150 0.35 10.62 20.99
CA LEU A 150 -0.92 11.06 21.58
C LEU A 150 -0.97 12.57 21.71
N ALA A 151 0.07 13.17 22.31
CA ALA A 151 0.14 14.61 22.48
C ALA A 151 0.05 15.39 21.16
N LEU A 152 0.65 14.86 20.07
CA LEU A 152 0.50 15.44 18.74
C LEU A 152 -0.95 15.35 18.23
N LEU A 153 -1.56 14.17 18.36
CA LEU A 153 -2.90 13.89 17.83
C LEU A 153 -4.01 14.66 18.58
N GLU A 154 -3.81 14.99 19.86
CA GLU A 154 -4.77 15.79 20.65
C GLU A 154 -4.98 17.17 20.07
N ASN A 155 -3.94 17.77 19.50
CA ASN A 155 -3.98 19.11 18.93
C ASN A 155 -4.50 19.15 17.47
N VAL A 156 -4.69 18.00 16.83
CA VAL A 156 -5.19 17.94 15.44
C VAL A 156 -6.70 18.14 15.43
N LYS A 157 -7.15 19.20 14.74
CA LYS A 157 -8.57 19.49 14.49
C LYS A 157 -8.87 19.32 13.00
N PRO A 158 -9.20 18.11 12.53
CA PRO A 158 -9.49 17.87 11.12
C PRO A 158 -10.95 18.28 10.80
N GLU A 159 -11.24 19.58 10.80
CA GLU A 159 -12.62 20.12 10.79
C GLU A 159 -13.37 19.88 9.48
N THR A 160 -12.69 19.71 8.34
CA THR A 160 -13.31 19.64 7.02
C THR A 160 -13.01 18.38 6.23
N ASP A 161 -11.92 17.68 6.51
CA ASP A 161 -11.53 16.46 5.80
C ASP A 161 -11.93 15.20 6.59
N ARG A 162 -13.01 14.55 6.14
CA ARG A 162 -13.52 13.33 6.75
C ARG A 162 -12.50 12.17 6.70
N LEU A 163 -11.69 12.10 5.65
CA LEU A 163 -10.67 11.05 5.53
C LEU A 163 -9.56 11.27 6.55
N LEU A 164 -9.08 12.50 6.67
CA LEU A 164 -8.08 12.87 7.66
C LEU A 164 -8.62 12.69 9.09
N ALA A 165 -9.87 13.10 9.34
CA ALA A 165 -10.53 12.89 10.63
C ALA A 165 -10.55 11.41 11.03
N THR A 166 -10.90 10.53 10.09
CA THR A 166 -10.90 9.09 10.34
C THR A 166 -9.48 8.55 10.53
N GLN A 167 -8.51 9.01 9.75
CA GLN A 167 -7.10 8.63 9.93
C GLN A 167 -6.58 9.02 11.32
N VAL A 168 -6.85 10.24 11.76
CA VAL A 168 -6.49 10.73 13.10
C VAL A 168 -7.16 9.88 14.18
N ALA A 169 -8.44 9.53 14.02
CA ALA A 169 -9.17 8.67 14.95
C ALA A 169 -8.56 7.27 15.03
N VAL A 170 -8.17 6.65 13.90
CA VAL A 170 -7.45 5.36 13.86
C VAL A 170 -6.14 5.45 14.65
N LEU A 171 -5.32 6.47 14.39
CA LEU A 171 -4.04 6.66 15.05
C LEU A 171 -4.20 6.92 16.55
N ARG A 172 -5.19 7.73 16.94
CA ARG A 172 -5.52 7.99 18.35
C ARG A 172 -5.98 6.72 19.06
N GLY A 173 -6.92 5.97 18.48
CA GLY A 173 -7.39 4.70 19.02
C GLY A 173 -6.25 3.69 19.19
N ARG A 174 -5.40 3.54 18.18
CA ARG A 174 -4.19 2.72 18.24
C ARG A 174 -3.26 3.16 19.37
N ALA A 175 -2.98 4.46 19.49
CA ALA A 175 -2.08 5.01 20.48
C ALA A 175 -2.61 4.75 21.90
N LEU A 176 -3.90 4.99 22.14
CA LEU A 176 -4.55 4.73 23.45
C LEU A 176 -4.45 3.27 23.85
N VAL A 177 -4.76 2.34 22.94
CA VAL A 177 -4.65 0.90 23.20
C VAL A 177 -3.18 0.50 23.45
N THR A 178 -2.24 1.06 22.72
CA THR A 178 -0.81 0.79 22.92
C THR A 178 -0.32 1.35 24.27
N ALA A 179 -0.88 2.45 24.76
CA ALA A 179 -0.63 3.04 26.08
C ALA A 179 -1.36 2.33 27.23
N GLY A 180 -2.16 1.28 26.95
CA GLY A 180 -2.97 0.59 27.96
C GLY A 180 -4.24 1.35 28.39
N ARG A 181 -4.63 2.40 27.66
CA ARG A 181 -5.84 3.22 27.89
C ARG A 181 -7.03 2.66 27.11
N ASP A 182 -7.32 1.37 27.34
CA ASP A 182 -8.31 0.61 26.57
C ASP A 182 -9.72 1.20 26.61
N ALA A 183 -10.15 1.67 27.79
CA ALA A 183 -11.48 2.27 27.98
C ALA A 183 -11.72 3.50 27.10
N GLU A 184 -10.66 4.24 26.76
CA GLU A 184 -10.75 5.41 25.88
C GLU A 184 -10.57 5.05 24.40
N GLY A 185 -9.73 4.05 24.10
CA GLY A 185 -9.44 3.62 22.75
C GLY A 185 -10.59 2.84 22.08
N GLN A 186 -11.26 1.96 22.83
CA GLN A 186 -12.34 1.12 22.30
C GLN A 186 -13.50 1.89 21.63
N PRO A 187 -14.10 2.92 22.25
CA PRO A 187 -15.21 3.63 21.62
C PRO A 187 -14.78 4.33 20.32
N ILE A 188 -13.56 4.84 20.26
CA ILE A 188 -13.02 5.47 19.05
C ILE A 188 -12.88 4.43 17.93
N LEU A 189 -12.28 3.27 18.22
CA LEU A 189 -12.07 2.22 17.22
C LEU A 189 -13.38 1.57 16.78
N ARG A 190 -14.36 1.39 17.65
CA ARG A 190 -15.70 0.89 17.31
C ARG A 190 -16.44 1.83 16.35
N ALA A 191 -16.27 3.14 16.50
CA ALA A 191 -16.89 4.12 15.62
C ALA A 191 -16.34 4.10 14.18
N ILE A 192 -15.18 3.46 13.97
CA ILE A 192 -14.49 3.36 12.66
C ILE A 192 -14.81 2.04 11.93
N GLU A 193 -15.62 1.17 12.52
CA GLU A 193 -15.94 -0.14 11.95
C GLU A 193 -16.46 -0.01 10.51
N GLY A 194 -15.89 -0.84 9.62
CA GLY A 194 -16.20 -0.81 8.18
C GLY A 194 -15.50 0.31 7.39
N SER A 195 -14.53 0.99 7.97
CA SER A 195 -13.82 2.09 7.30
C SER A 195 -12.93 1.64 6.14
N LEU A 196 -12.58 2.60 5.27
CA LEU A 196 -11.65 2.43 4.16
C LEU A 196 -10.17 2.29 4.62
N PHE A 197 -9.90 2.32 5.93
CA PHE A 197 -8.55 2.32 6.52
C PHE A 197 -7.97 0.92 6.78
N GLY A 198 -8.47 -0.09 6.08
CA GLY A 198 -7.94 -1.45 6.18
C GLY A 198 -8.29 -2.14 7.51
N GLU A 199 -7.44 -3.06 7.94
CA GLU A 199 -7.67 -3.88 9.14
C GLU A 199 -6.99 -3.33 10.41
N GLU A 200 -6.26 -2.22 10.31
CA GLU A 200 -5.59 -1.61 11.47
C GLU A 200 -6.54 -1.31 12.63
N PRO A 201 -7.69 -0.62 12.42
CA PRO A 201 -8.63 -0.34 13.52
C PRO A 201 -9.22 -1.62 14.12
N ASN A 202 -9.59 -2.60 13.30
CA ASN A 202 -10.15 -3.88 13.77
C ASN A 202 -9.13 -4.68 14.58
N TYR A 203 -7.85 -4.65 14.19
CA TYR A 203 -6.78 -5.32 14.92
C TYR A 203 -6.59 -4.71 16.33
N PHE A 204 -6.52 -3.38 16.43
CA PHE A 204 -6.34 -2.71 17.72
C PHE A 204 -7.59 -2.78 18.59
N LEU A 205 -8.79 -2.76 18.02
CA LEU A 205 -10.02 -3.02 18.75
C LEU A 205 -10.00 -4.43 19.38
N ALA A 206 -9.67 -5.45 18.61
CA ALA A 206 -9.58 -6.81 19.11
C ALA A 206 -8.48 -6.97 20.18
N LEU A 207 -7.34 -6.27 20.00
CA LEU A 207 -6.26 -6.26 21.00
C LEU A 207 -6.74 -5.67 22.33
N SER A 208 -7.41 -4.52 22.29
CA SER A 208 -7.97 -3.85 23.46
C SER A 208 -9.04 -4.69 24.17
N LEU A 209 -9.92 -5.35 23.41
CA LEU A 209 -10.91 -6.28 23.98
C LEU A 209 -10.25 -7.45 24.69
N ALA A 210 -9.17 -8.00 24.13
CA ALA A 210 -8.43 -9.08 24.79
C ALA A 210 -7.77 -8.61 26.09
N GLN A 211 -7.18 -7.41 26.10
CA GLN A 211 -6.58 -6.79 27.29
C GLN A 211 -7.61 -6.50 28.38
N SER A 212 -8.84 -6.13 27.98
CA SER A 212 -9.96 -5.88 28.91
C SER A 212 -10.72 -7.16 29.33
N GLY A 213 -10.23 -8.36 28.98
CA GLY A 213 -10.83 -9.63 29.38
C GLY A 213 -11.95 -10.15 28.46
N HIS A 214 -12.33 -9.42 27.40
CA HIS A 214 -13.35 -9.82 26.44
C HIS A 214 -12.78 -10.71 25.32
N LEU A 215 -12.12 -11.81 25.72
CA LEU A 215 -11.34 -12.66 24.80
C LEU A 215 -12.19 -13.32 23.71
N ALA A 216 -13.46 -13.65 24.01
CA ALA A 216 -14.34 -14.26 23.02
C ALA A 216 -14.63 -13.30 21.84
N GLU A 217 -14.95 -12.04 22.14
CA GLU A 217 -15.19 -10.99 21.13
C GLU A 217 -13.91 -10.67 20.35
N ALA A 218 -12.78 -10.58 21.04
CA ALA A 218 -11.47 -10.38 20.41
C ALA A 218 -11.14 -11.48 19.41
N ARG A 219 -11.33 -12.75 19.79
CA ARG A 219 -11.14 -13.91 18.90
C ARG A 219 -12.03 -13.85 17.67
N GLN A 220 -13.30 -13.46 17.84
CA GLN A 220 -14.22 -13.32 16.72
C GLN A 220 -13.72 -12.27 15.71
N LEU A 221 -13.31 -11.09 16.16
CA LEU A 221 -12.77 -10.05 15.32
C LEU A 221 -11.49 -10.52 14.58
N TRP A 222 -10.57 -11.21 15.26
CA TRP A 222 -9.38 -11.76 14.60
C TRP A 222 -9.74 -12.81 13.55
N HIS A 223 -10.74 -13.67 13.79
CA HIS A 223 -11.23 -14.61 12.78
C HIS A 223 -11.87 -13.90 11.58
N ASP A 224 -12.58 -12.81 11.80
CA ASP A 224 -13.18 -12.03 10.72
C ASP A 224 -12.12 -11.33 9.86
N ILE A 225 -11.06 -10.79 10.47
CA ILE A 225 -9.87 -10.28 9.73
C ILE A 225 -9.27 -11.38 8.85
N GLN A 226 -9.06 -12.59 9.39
CA GLN A 226 -8.54 -13.74 8.64
C GLN A 226 -9.45 -14.12 7.47
N LYS A 227 -10.76 -14.11 7.68
CA LYS A 227 -11.77 -14.43 6.67
C LYS A 227 -11.79 -13.39 5.54
N ARG A 228 -11.76 -12.08 5.88
CA ARG A 228 -11.67 -10.99 4.89
C ARG A 228 -10.40 -11.08 4.07
N PHE A 229 -9.26 -11.33 4.69
CA PHE A 229 -7.97 -11.50 4.01
C PHE A 229 -7.98 -12.63 2.97
N ARG A 230 -8.59 -13.79 3.30
CA ARG A 230 -8.69 -14.92 2.36
C ARG A 230 -9.53 -14.61 1.12
N ARG A 231 -10.57 -13.77 1.28
CA ARG A 231 -11.51 -13.39 0.21
C ARG A 231 -11.03 -12.21 -0.63
N ALA A 232 -10.07 -11.44 -0.12
CA ALA A 232 -9.62 -10.22 -0.75
C ALA A 232 -8.73 -10.46 -1.99
N GLY A 233 -8.69 -9.48 -2.90
CA GLY A 233 -7.81 -9.47 -4.06
C GLY A 233 -6.32 -9.31 -3.69
N ARG A 234 -5.44 -9.60 -4.65
CA ARG A 234 -3.97 -9.61 -4.42
C ARG A 234 -3.43 -8.26 -3.92
N GLY A 235 -3.91 -7.14 -4.45
CA GLY A 235 -3.47 -5.79 -4.05
C GLY A 235 -3.74 -5.53 -2.58
N TRP A 236 -5.00 -5.73 -2.14
CA TRP A 236 -5.40 -5.54 -0.76
C TRP A 236 -4.66 -6.48 0.20
N ARG A 237 -4.46 -7.76 -0.16
CA ARG A 237 -3.66 -8.70 0.64
C ARG A 237 -2.21 -8.26 0.82
N ARG A 238 -1.65 -7.54 -0.15
CA ARG A 238 -0.28 -7.03 -0.04
C ARG A 238 -0.19 -5.87 0.97
N SER A 239 -1.14 -4.95 0.96
CA SER A 239 -1.19 -3.83 1.93
C SER A 239 -1.48 -4.32 3.36
N GLU A 240 -2.41 -5.27 3.52
CA GLU A 240 -2.87 -5.73 4.83
C GLU A 240 -2.08 -6.92 5.41
N LYS A 241 -1.01 -7.35 4.75
CA LYS A 241 -0.20 -8.53 5.14
C LYS A 241 0.31 -8.45 6.58
N ARG A 242 0.64 -7.24 7.07
CA ARG A 242 1.11 -6.99 8.44
C ARG A 242 0.04 -7.40 9.46
N TRP A 243 -1.17 -6.89 9.32
CA TRP A 243 -2.28 -7.14 10.24
C TRP A 243 -2.73 -8.57 10.21
N PHE A 244 -2.73 -9.19 9.02
CA PHE A 244 -3.00 -10.62 8.88
C PHE A 244 -1.99 -11.47 9.66
N LYS A 245 -0.70 -11.17 9.58
CA LYS A 245 0.35 -11.90 10.32
C LYS A 245 0.15 -11.73 11.81
N LEU A 246 0.02 -10.50 12.30
CA LEU A 246 -0.18 -10.20 13.72
C LEU A 246 -1.43 -10.88 14.28
N THR A 247 -2.55 -10.85 13.54
CA THR A 247 -3.79 -11.52 13.94
C THR A 247 -3.63 -13.03 14.03
N ARG A 248 -2.90 -13.65 13.09
CA ARG A 248 -2.63 -15.09 13.12
C ARG A 248 -1.81 -15.47 14.35
N ASP A 249 -0.80 -14.67 14.67
CA ASP A 249 0.10 -14.93 15.79
C ASP A 249 -0.69 -14.81 17.12
N ARG A 250 -1.56 -13.80 17.27
CA ARG A 250 -2.49 -13.66 18.42
C ARG A 250 -3.46 -14.83 18.55
N LEU A 251 -4.04 -15.31 17.45
CA LEU A 251 -4.92 -16.49 17.48
C LEU A 251 -4.20 -17.77 17.88
N ALA A 252 -2.92 -17.90 17.59
CA ALA A 252 -2.11 -19.03 18.03
C ALA A 252 -1.84 -18.97 19.55
N GLU A 253 -1.49 -17.78 20.08
CA GLU A 253 -1.26 -17.55 21.52
C GLU A 253 -2.50 -17.83 22.37
N THR A 254 -3.69 -17.54 21.85
CA THR A 254 -4.95 -17.71 22.60
C THR A 254 -5.53 -19.13 22.54
N LYS A 255 -4.89 -20.06 21.82
CA LYS A 255 -5.29 -21.48 21.77
C LYS A 255 -4.56 -22.34 22.80
N SER A 256 -3.43 -21.87 23.32
CA SER A 256 -2.66 -22.50 24.38
C SER A 256 -3.21 -22.10 25.74
#